data_c32d07b8b6adcbc83e8fa1675d6b3621
#
_entry.id   c32d07b8b6adcbc83e8fa1675d6b3621
#
_cell.length_a   1.000
_cell.length_b   1.000
_cell.length_c   1.000
_cell.angle_alpha   90.00
_cell.angle_beta   90.00
_cell.angle_gamma   90.00
#
_symmetry.space_group_name_H-M   'P 1'
#
loop_
_entity.id
_entity.type
_entity.pdbx_description
1 polymer ?
#
loop_
_entity_poly.entity_id
_entity_poly.type
_entity_poly.pdbx_seq_one_letter_code
_entity_poly.pdbx_strand_id
1 'polypeptide(L)'
;MKTKYSCLNREKRVTDQKLGVRPRLSATPCGYILPMSGYEEEVQERWGDTEAYAQSQSRTSKYTHEDFAAAKVDQEAATELFVYAFGNSLPTTSEKAQAAVVAHRVAISKWFYECSIEMQKNLALMYVQDPRFKKYYDGRVNGLAQYVHDAIMAQ
;
A
#
# COMPACT_ATOMS: atom_id res chain seq x y z
N MET A 1 -29.18 -3.21 -14.69
CA MET A 1 -29.08 -2.39 -13.45
C MET A 1 -27.89 -1.47 -13.59
N LYS A 2 -28.10 -0.17 -13.77
CA LYS A 2 -27.04 0.82 -13.90
C LYS A 2 -26.72 1.37 -12.51
N THR A 3 -25.51 1.15 -12.04
CA THR A 3 -25.01 1.46 -10.71
C THR A 3 -24.82 2.97 -10.52
N LYS A 4 -25.41 3.50 -9.46
CA LYS A 4 -25.46 4.91 -9.03
C LYS A 4 -24.13 5.45 -8.45
N TYR A 5 -22.99 5.18 -9.04
CA TYR A 5 -21.71 5.69 -8.52
C TYR A 5 -21.06 6.79 -9.38
N SER A 6 -21.82 7.38 -10.31
CA SER A 6 -21.27 8.32 -11.30
C SER A 6 -21.37 9.81 -10.94
N CYS A 7 -22.03 10.20 -9.85
CA CYS A 7 -22.34 11.63 -9.63
C CYS A 7 -21.55 12.34 -8.53
N LEU A 8 -20.76 11.65 -7.71
CA LEU A 8 -20.05 12.30 -6.60
C LEU A 8 -18.61 12.77 -6.91
N ASN A 9 -18.07 12.40 -8.09
CA ASN A 9 -16.71 12.77 -8.46
C ASN A 9 -16.60 14.00 -9.40
N ARG A 10 -17.71 14.62 -9.77
CA ARG A 10 -17.68 15.72 -10.74
C ARG A 10 -17.49 17.10 -10.09
N GLU A 11 -17.94 17.28 -8.87
CA GLU A 11 -17.85 18.60 -8.21
C GLU A 11 -16.49 18.87 -7.55
N LYS A 12 -15.77 17.83 -7.10
CA LYS A 12 -14.43 18.01 -6.52
C LYS A 12 -13.33 18.29 -7.55
N ARG A 13 -13.55 17.95 -8.84
CA ARG A 13 -12.56 18.24 -9.90
C ARG A 13 -12.51 19.70 -10.34
N VAL A 14 -13.56 20.46 -10.09
CA VAL A 14 -13.66 21.86 -10.57
C VAL A 14 -12.95 22.84 -9.63
N THR A 15 -12.82 22.52 -8.35
CA THR A 15 -12.16 23.38 -7.36
C THR A 15 -10.64 23.25 -7.36
N ASP A 16 -10.09 22.07 -7.66
CA ASP A 16 -8.64 21.86 -7.70
C ASP A 16 -7.95 22.47 -8.93
N GLN A 17 -8.69 22.62 -10.03
CA GLN A 17 -8.16 23.24 -11.26
C GLN A 17 -7.96 24.76 -11.15
N LYS A 18 -8.66 25.42 -10.21
CA LYS A 18 -8.56 26.89 -10.03
C LYS A 18 -7.37 27.34 -9.18
N LEU A 19 -6.73 26.44 -8.42
CA LEU A 19 -5.65 26.81 -7.50
C LEU A 19 -4.25 26.40 -7.98
N GLY A 20 -4.11 25.79 -9.14
CA GLY A 20 -2.80 25.41 -9.69
C GLY A 20 -2.02 24.40 -8.85
N VAL A 21 -2.65 23.80 -7.85
CA VAL A 21 -2.04 22.80 -6.97
C VAL A 21 -2.23 21.45 -7.63
N ARG A 22 -1.16 20.89 -8.20
CA ARG A 22 -1.14 19.50 -8.61
C ARG A 22 -1.33 18.63 -7.36
N PRO A 23 -2.25 17.64 -7.35
CA PRO A 23 -2.35 16.74 -6.24
C PRO A 23 -1.00 16.04 -6.06
N ARG A 24 -0.34 16.26 -4.93
CA ARG A 24 0.86 15.50 -4.57
C ARG A 24 0.42 14.09 -4.23
N LEU A 25 0.79 13.15 -5.08
CA LEU A 25 0.70 11.74 -4.74
C LEU A 25 1.83 11.48 -3.74
N SER A 26 1.54 11.45 -2.46
CA SER A 26 2.51 11.03 -1.47
C SER A 26 2.33 9.55 -1.15
N ALA A 27 3.45 8.82 -1.18
CA ALA A 27 3.48 7.43 -0.76
C ALA A 27 3.44 7.36 0.76
N THR A 28 2.56 6.54 1.30
CA THR A 28 2.61 6.20 2.72
C THR A 28 3.85 5.34 3.00
N PRO A 29 4.38 5.34 4.24
CA PRO A 29 5.45 4.43 4.64
C PRO A 29 5.12 2.96 4.40
N CYS A 30 3.84 2.66 4.20
CA CYS A 30 3.31 1.34 3.91
C CYS A 30 3.40 0.94 2.44
N GLY A 31 3.93 1.81 1.56
CA GLY A 31 4.00 1.53 0.13
C GLY A 31 2.65 1.58 -0.59
N TYR A 32 1.57 2.01 0.05
CA TYR A 32 0.29 2.20 -0.61
C TYR A 32 0.18 3.58 -1.24
N ILE A 33 -0.12 3.61 -2.52
CA ILE A 33 -0.52 4.83 -3.23
C ILE A 33 -2.01 5.04 -2.94
N LEU A 34 -2.30 5.60 -1.77
CA LEU A 34 -3.62 6.13 -1.51
C LEU A 34 -3.72 7.53 -2.13
N PRO A 35 -4.88 7.96 -2.63
CA PRO A 35 -5.11 9.36 -2.93
C PRO A 35 -5.08 10.14 -1.61
N MET A 36 -3.92 10.71 -1.30
CA MET A 36 -3.53 11.19 0.04
C MET A 36 -3.98 12.62 0.34
N SER A 37 -4.91 13.19 -0.40
CA SER A 37 -5.46 14.48 0.03
C SER A 37 -6.21 14.32 1.36
N GLY A 38 -5.58 14.71 2.46
CA GLY A 38 -6.16 14.71 3.81
C GLY A 38 -5.49 13.82 4.84
N TYR A 39 -4.46 13.03 4.47
CA TYR A 39 -3.72 12.17 5.42
C TYR A 39 -2.25 12.57 5.59
N GLU A 40 -1.81 13.63 4.92
CA GLU A 40 -0.42 14.07 4.92
C GLU A 40 0.05 14.45 6.33
N GLU A 41 -0.80 15.13 7.09
CA GLU A 41 -0.50 15.52 8.49
C GLU A 41 -0.39 14.28 9.40
N GLU A 42 -1.32 13.32 9.28
CA GLU A 42 -1.29 12.08 10.07
C GLU A 42 -0.04 11.25 9.76
N VAL A 43 0.34 11.15 8.48
CA VAL A 43 1.54 10.42 8.06
C VAL A 43 2.80 11.09 8.60
N GLN A 44 2.87 12.42 8.54
CA GLN A 44 4.00 13.16 9.06
C GLN A 44 4.09 13.09 10.58
N GLU A 45 2.97 13.13 11.28
CA GLU A 45 2.91 13.01 12.74
C GLU A 45 3.36 11.61 13.21
N ARG A 46 2.95 10.55 12.52
CA ARG A 46 3.27 9.17 12.91
C ARG A 46 4.66 8.72 12.52
N TRP A 47 5.17 9.16 11.37
CA TRP A 47 6.39 8.62 10.76
C TRP A 47 7.40 9.68 10.31
N GLY A 48 7.08 10.98 10.46
CA GLY A 48 7.90 12.08 9.96
C GLY A 48 9.36 12.05 10.43
N ASP A 49 9.62 11.53 11.62
CA ASP A 49 10.96 11.42 12.22
C ASP A 49 11.69 10.10 11.84
N THR A 50 11.07 9.26 11.01
CA THR A 50 11.68 7.97 10.63
C THR A 50 12.54 8.11 9.37
N GLU A 51 13.62 7.32 9.32
CA GLU A 51 14.47 7.23 8.13
C GLU A 51 13.70 6.69 6.91
N ALA A 52 12.78 5.74 7.12
CA ALA A 52 11.92 5.21 6.07
C ALA A 52 11.05 6.32 5.43
N TYR A 53 10.52 7.23 6.23
CA TYR A 53 9.77 8.38 5.73
C TYR A 53 10.66 9.31 4.91
N ALA A 54 11.85 9.64 5.40
CA ALA A 54 12.81 10.50 4.70
C ALA A 54 13.24 9.89 3.36
N GLN A 55 13.54 8.58 3.33
CA GLN A 55 13.87 7.86 2.10
C GLN A 55 12.70 7.87 1.12
N SER A 56 11.48 7.59 1.58
CA SER A 56 10.28 7.60 0.77
C SER A 56 10.03 8.97 0.13
N GLN A 57 10.11 10.04 0.92
CA GLN A 57 9.96 11.41 0.43
C GLN A 57 11.03 11.77 -0.61
N SER A 58 12.29 11.43 -0.35
CA SER A 58 13.40 11.70 -1.26
C SER A 58 13.23 10.99 -2.61
N ARG A 59 12.76 9.75 -2.60
CA ARG A 59 12.54 8.96 -3.83
C ARG A 59 11.30 9.45 -4.58
N THR A 60 10.16 9.53 -3.89
CA THR A 60 8.86 9.84 -4.52
C THR A 60 8.72 11.29 -4.99
N SER A 61 9.51 12.23 -4.42
CA SER A 61 9.56 13.61 -4.89
C SER A 61 10.03 13.76 -6.34
N LYS A 62 10.72 12.76 -6.87
CA LYS A 62 11.27 12.71 -8.23
C LYS A 62 10.41 11.88 -9.19
N TYR A 63 9.38 11.21 -8.68
CA TYR A 63 8.56 10.28 -9.45
C TYR A 63 7.60 11.01 -10.39
N THR A 64 7.49 10.48 -11.58
CA THR A 64 6.47 10.83 -12.56
C THR A 64 5.18 10.06 -12.29
N HIS A 65 4.13 10.37 -13.02
CA HIS A 65 2.88 9.61 -12.96
C HIS A 65 3.08 8.14 -13.37
N GLU A 66 3.95 7.92 -14.36
CA GLU A 66 4.32 6.58 -14.84
C GLU A 66 5.06 5.77 -13.77
N ASP A 67 5.94 6.41 -13.00
CA ASP A 67 6.65 5.75 -11.89
C ASP A 67 5.68 5.29 -10.80
N PHE A 68 4.70 6.13 -10.43
CA PHE A 68 3.66 5.73 -9.49
C PHE A 68 2.77 4.61 -10.03
N ALA A 69 2.45 4.63 -11.33
CA ALA A 69 1.70 3.55 -11.96
C ALA A 69 2.48 2.23 -11.93
N ALA A 70 3.78 2.26 -12.22
CA ALA A 70 4.65 1.09 -12.16
C ALA A 70 4.80 0.55 -10.72
N ALA A 71 4.95 1.43 -9.74
CA ALA A 71 4.98 1.04 -8.32
C ALA A 71 3.68 0.33 -7.91
N LYS A 72 2.54 0.85 -8.36
CA LYS A 72 1.25 0.22 -8.11
C LYS A 72 1.15 -1.17 -8.74
N VAL A 73 1.63 -1.35 -9.97
CA VAL A 73 1.65 -2.65 -10.64
C VAL A 73 2.47 -3.67 -9.85
N ASP A 74 3.66 -3.30 -9.39
CA ASP A 74 4.51 -4.20 -8.59
C ASP A 74 3.84 -4.58 -7.26
N GLN A 75 3.16 -3.65 -6.60
CA GLN A 75 2.43 -3.92 -5.36
C GLN A 75 1.21 -4.83 -5.60
N GLU A 76 0.47 -4.57 -6.66
CA GLU A 76 -0.67 -5.41 -7.04
C GLU A 76 -0.21 -6.84 -7.35
N ALA A 77 0.89 -7.00 -8.09
CA ALA A 77 1.47 -8.32 -8.39
C ALA A 77 1.84 -9.09 -7.12
N ALA A 78 2.46 -8.43 -6.14
CA ALA A 78 2.77 -9.05 -4.84
C ALA A 78 1.50 -9.43 -4.07
N THR A 79 0.47 -8.59 -4.11
CA THR A 79 -0.82 -8.88 -3.46
C THR A 79 -1.53 -10.06 -4.10
N GLU A 80 -1.49 -10.19 -5.43
CA GLU A 80 -2.09 -11.33 -6.14
C GLU A 80 -1.43 -12.67 -5.77
N LEU A 81 -0.14 -12.69 -5.42
CA LEU A 81 0.51 -13.90 -4.90
C LEU A 81 -0.08 -14.32 -3.54
N PHE A 82 -0.41 -13.36 -2.66
CA PHE A 82 -1.12 -13.65 -1.42
C PHE A 82 -2.54 -14.14 -1.68
N VAL A 83 -3.27 -13.52 -2.60
CA VAL A 83 -4.62 -13.94 -3.00
C VAL A 83 -4.60 -15.38 -3.51
N TYR A 84 -3.62 -15.73 -4.35
CA TYR A 84 -3.44 -17.08 -4.84
C TYR A 84 -3.17 -18.08 -3.71
N ALA A 85 -2.22 -17.77 -2.83
CA ALA A 85 -1.86 -18.67 -1.72
C ALA A 85 -3.04 -18.88 -0.77
N PHE A 86 -3.73 -17.82 -0.39
CA PHE A 86 -4.91 -17.88 0.47
C PHE A 86 -6.09 -18.62 -0.19
N GLY A 87 -6.39 -18.32 -1.44
CA GLY A 87 -7.47 -18.95 -2.20
C GLY A 87 -7.29 -20.46 -2.41
N ASN A 88 -6.03 -20.92 -2.42
CA ASN A 88 -5.69 -22.35 -2.47
C ASN A 88 -5.49 -22.96 -1.07
N SER A 89 -5.82 -22.27 0.00
CA SER A 89 -5.69 -22.72 1.39
C SER A 89 -4.27 -23.17 1.74
N LEU A 90 -3.26 -22.54 1.15
CA LEU A 90 -1.87 -22.88 1.43
C LEU A 90 -1.47 -22.36 2.82
N PRO A 91 -0.68 -23.14 3.59
CA PRO A 91 -0.13 -22.66 4.85
C PRO A 91 0.69 -21.38 4.67
N THR A 92 0.70 -20.51 5.67
CA THR A 92 1.48 -19.27 5.67
C THR A 92 2.99 -19.51 5.55
N THR A 93 3.46 -20.69 5.94
CA THR A 93 4.85 -21.16 5.83
C THR A 93 5.16 -21.83 4.50
N SER A 94 4.17 -21.99 3.61
CA SER A 94 4.40 -22.59 2.29
C SER A 94 5.34 -21.77 1.43
N GLU A 95 6.06 -22.41 0.52
CA GLU A 95 6.96 -21.75 -0.42
C GLU A 95 6.25 -20.62 -1.19
N LYS A 96 4.99 -20.86 -1.61
CA LYS A 96 4.19 -19.86 -2.35
C LYS A 96 3.82 -18.66 -1.48
N ALA A 97 3.43 -18.87 -0.23
CA ALA A 97 3.13 -17.80 0.70
C ALA A 97 4.40 -17.00 1.03
N GLN A 98 5.53 -17.65 1.25
CA GLN A 98 6.81 -17.00 1.54
C GLN A 98 7.37 -16.26 0.30
N ALA A 99 7.13 -16.77 -0.91
CA ALA A 99 7.45 -16.03 -2.14
C ALA A 99 6.64 -14.73 -2.24
N ALA A 100 5.36 -14.74 -1.85
CA ALA A 100 4.54 -13.53 -1.77
C ALA A 100 5.10 -12.53 -0.75
N VAL A 101 5.54 -13.00 0.42
CA VAL A 101 6.18 -12.15 1.46
C VAL A 101 7.44 -11.48 0.93
N VAL A 102 8.29 -12.21 0.22
CA VAL A 102 9.50 -11.65 -0.40
C VAL A 102 9.16 -10.63 -1.49
N ALA A 103 8.21 -10.97 -2.38
CA ALA A 103 7.77 -10.06 -3.44
C ALA A 103 7.22 -8.73 -2.89
N HIS A 104 6.43 -8.80 -1.84
CA HIS A 104 5.90 -7.63 -1.13
C HIS A 104 7.04 -6.75 -0.58
N ARG A 105 8.02 -7.32 0.10
CA ARG A 105 9.16 -6.58 0.65
C ARG A 105 10.02 -5.96 -0.46
N VAL A 106 10.25 -6.70 -1.53
CA VAL A 106 11.01 -6.22 -2.70
C VAL A 106 10.31 -5.04 -3.37
N ALA A 107 8.99 -5.10 -3.53
CA ALA A 107 8.22 -4.00 -4.11
C ALA A 107 8.33 -2.71 -3.27
N ILE A 108 8.25 -2.81 -1.94
CA ILE A 108 8.43 -1.66 -1.05
C ILE A 108 9.86 -1.12 -1.16
N SER A 109 10.86 -2.00 -1.11
CA SER A 109 12.27 -1.60 -1.15
C SER A 109 12.66 -0.96 -2.49
N LYS A 110 12.06 -1.39 -3.58
CA LYS A 110 12.30 -0.84 -4.91
C LYS A 110 11.79 0.60 -5.04
N TRP A 111 10.59 0.87 -4.54
CA TRP A 111 9.89 2.10 -4.85
C TRP A 111 9.92 3.16 -3.73
N PHE A 112 9.97 2.76 -2.47
CA PHE A 112 9.76 3.70 -1.38
C PHE A 112 10.95 3.84 -0.44
N TYR A 113 11.30 2.82 0.31
CA TYR A 113 12.40 2.83 1.27
C TYR A 113 12.93 1.42 1.47
N GLU A 114 14.13 1.30 1.99
CA GLU A 114 14.71 0.00 2.30
C GLU A 114 13.90 -0.69 3.40
N CYS A 115 13.23 -1.77 3.03
CA CYS A 115 12.33 -2.51 3.91
C CYS A 115 13.03 -3.76 4.47
N SER A 116 13.47 -3.68 5.72
CA SER A 116 13.99 -4.85 6.44
C SER A 116 12.86 -5.83 6.79
N ILE A 117 13.23 -7.04 7.20
CA ILE A 117 12.27 -8.04 7.70
C ILE A 117 11.52 -7.49 8.91
N GLU A 118 12.21 -6.81 9.82
CA GLU A 118 11.62 -6.21 11.01
C GLU A 118 10.63 -5.10 10.65
N MET A 119 11.01 -4.22 9.73
CA MET A 119 10.11 -3.20 9.21
C MET A 119 8.88 -3.82 8.57
N GLN A 120 9.03 -4.89 7.78
CA GLN A 120 7.91 -5.59 7.17
C GLN A 120 6.96 -6.19 8.22
N LYS A 121 7.50 -6.73 9.33
CA LYS A 121 6.68 -7.23 10.45
C LYS A 121 5.88 -6.11 11.12
N ASN A 122 6.48 -4.93 11.29
CA ASN A 122 5.77 -3.76 11.82
C ASN A 122 4.63 -3.31 10.89
N LEU A 123 4.85 -3.34 9.58
CA LEU A 123 3.79 -3.09 8.60
C LEU A 123 2.66 -4.12 8.70
N ALA A 124 3.00 -5.39 8.87
CA ALA A 124 2.01 -6.47 9.01
C ALA A 124 1.08 -6.26 10.20
N LEU A 125 1.59 -5.77 11.32
CA LEU A 125 0.75 -5.40 12.48
C LEU A 125 -0.25 -4.30 12.11
N MET A 126 0.19 -3.28 11.37
CA MET A 126 -0.68 -2.20 10.92
C MET A 126 -1.77 -2.69 9.96
N TYR A 127 -1.50 -3.70 9.13
CA TYR A 127 -2.48 -4.25 8.18
C TYR A 127 -3.70 -4.88 8.84
N VAL A 128 -3.57 -5.37 10.07
CA VAL A 128 -4.68 -5.94 10.84
C VAL A 128 -5.27 -4.97 11.85
N GLN A 129 -4.50 -3.99 12.31
CA GLN A 129 -4.94 -3.02 13.33
C GLN A 129 -5.65 -1.80 12.74
N ASP A 130 -5.20 -1.30 11.59
CA ASP A 130 -5.81 -0.13 10.95
C ASP A 130 -6.91 -0.58 9.96
N PRO A 131 -8.17 -0.17 10.19
CA PRO A 131 -9.30 -0.57 9.34
C PRO A 131 -9.12 -0.24 7.85
N ARG A 132 -8.37 0.80 7.51
CA ARG A 132 -8.13 1.23 6.13
C ARG A 132 -7.28 0.22 5.37
N PHE A 133 -6.19 -0.24 6.00
CA PHE A 133 -5.31 -1.25 5.42
C PHE A 133 -5.96 -2.64 5.44
N LYS A 134 -6.66 -2.96 6.52
CA LYS A 134 -7.45 -4.19 6.59
C LYS A 134 -8.46 -4.27 5.45
N LYS A 135 -9.19 -3.18 5.19
CA LYS A 135 -10.16 -3.10 4.09
C LYS A 135 -9.52 -3.28 2.72
N TYR A 136 -8.28 -2.84 2.52
CA TYR A 136 -7.58 -3.01 1.25
C TYR A 136 -7.41 -4.49 0.91
N TYR A 137 -6.96 -5.30 1.88
CA TYR A 137 -6.77 -6.73 1.68
C TYR A 137 -8.10 -7.49 1.70
N ASP A 138 -8.91 -7.28 2.73
CA ASP A 138 -10.18 -7.99 2.91
C ASP A 138 -11.23 -7.63 1.83
N GLY A 139 -11.08 -6.49 1.18
CA GLY A 139 -11.89 -6.12 0.03
C GLY A 139 -11.64 -6.98 -1.22
N ARG A 140 -10.51 -7.69 -1.28
CA ARG A 140 -10.21 -8.67 -2.34
C ARG A 140 -10.77 -10.05 -1.97
N VAL A 141 -10.40 -10.53 -0.80
CA VAL A 141 -10.90 -11.77 -0.22
C VAL A 141 -10.99 -11.59 1.29
N ASN A 142 -12.14 -11.87 1.86
CA ASN A 142 -12.37 -11.73 3.30
C ASN A 142 -11.40 -12.62 4.11
N GLY A 143 -10.70 -12.02 5.07
CA GLY A 143 -9.67 -12.69 5.88
C GLY A 143 -8.25 -12.62 5.31
N LEU A 144 -8.07 -12.02 4.13
CA LEU A 144 -6.76 -11.93 3.50
C LEU A 144 -5.77 -11.09 4.33
N ALA A 145 -6.23 -10.02 5.00
CA ALA A 145 -5.37 -9.18 5.84
C ALA A 145 -4.70 -10.00 6.95
N GLN A 146 -5.45 -10.88 7.61
CA GLN A 146 -4.90 -11.76 8.64
C GLN A 146 -3.90 -12.76 8.05
N TYR A 147 -4.23 -13.34 6.90
CA TYR A 147 -3.32 -14.27 6.22
C TYR A 147 -1.99 -13.61 5.84
N VAL A 148 -2.03 -12.38 5.29
CA VAL A 148 -0.83 -11.61 4.95
C VAL A 148 0.01 -11.33 6.20
N HIS A 149 -0.63 -10.90 7.29
CA HIS A 149 0.03 -10.71 8.58
C HIS A 149 0.74 -11.98 9.04
N ASP A 150 0.03 -13.10 9.09
CA ASP A 150 0.56 -14.36 9.61
C ASP A 150 1.69 -14.91 8.72
N ALA A 151 1.59 -14.76 7.40
CA ALA A 151 2.66 -15.14 6.47
C ALA A 151 3.93 -14.29 6.67
N ILE A 152 3.79 -12.98 6.88
CA ILE A 152 4.92 -12.09 7.15
C ILE A 152 5.55 -12.41 8.52
N MET A 153 4.75 -12.75 9.51
CA MET A 153 5.28 -13.09 10.85
C MET A 153 5.97 -14.45 10.88
N ALA A 154 5.68 -15.33 9.91
CA ALA A 154 6.24 -16.69 9.81
C ALA A 154 7.65 -16.76 9.15
N GLN A 155 8.20 -15.63 8.65
CA GLN A 155 9.53 -15.58 8.04
C GLN A 155 10.67 -15.55 9.08
#